data_110daf9495239ff44a4af9b5c056a020
#
_entry.id   110daf9495239ff44a4af9b5c056a020
#
_cell.length_a   1.000
_cell.length_b   1.000
_cell.length_c   1.000
_cell.angle_alpha   90.00
_cell.angle_beta   90.00
_cell.angle_gamma   90.00
#
_symmetry.space_group_name_H-M   'P 1'
#
loop_
_entity.id
_entity.type
_entity.pdbx_description
1 polymer ?
#
loop_
_entity_poly.entity_id
_entity_poly.type
_entity_poly.pdbx_seq_one_letter_code
_entity_poly.pdbx_strand_id
1 'polypeptide(L)'
;MYPPPIFTGIVANAFSLIAWFTEQCGIGGRSGFIFNTKHGRPIMPAGVNSFLKNIVNTYNKKESKLAEEENREPELMSPISSHTLRHTGCTRLGENNVNPKVMQYVMGHSDAQITMNVYNHIAEKSHVENEMSKMNLPETVPAAV
;
A
#
# COMPACT_ATOMS: atom_id res chain seq x y z
N MET A 1 0.09 -0.95 -31.35
CA MET A 1 0.84 0.20 -30.87
C MET A 1 -0.17 1.29 -30.53
N TYR A 2 -0.57 1.43 -29.26
CA TYR A 2 -1.53 2.48 -28.86
C TYR A 2 -0.74 3.76 -28.56
N PRO A 3 -1.19 4.92 -29.06
CA PRO A 3 -0.55 6.18 -28.71
C PRO A 3 -0.76 6.45 -27.21
N PRO A 4 0.22 7.04 -26.50
CA PRO A 4 0.06 7.40 -25.10
C PRO A 4 -1.03 8.50 -24.98
N PRO A 5 -1.82 8.48 -23.89
CA PRO A 5 -2.81 9.52 -23.66
C PRO A 5 -2.11 10.88 -23.53
N ILE A 6 -2.73 11.89 -24.11
CA ILE A 6 -2.26 13.28 -24.13
C ILE A 6 -2.36 13.83 -22.68
N PHE A 7 -1.33 13.58 -21.88
CA PHE A 7 -1.13 14.28 -20.62
C PHE A 7 -0.33 15.55 -20.91
N THR A 8 -0.91 16.70 -20.55
CA THR A 8 -0.35 18.05 -20.68
C THR A 8 1.11 18.14 -20.18
N GLY A 9 1.93 18.86 -20.90
CA GLY A 9 3.39 18.95 -20.94
C GLY A 9 4.23 18.79 -19.65
N ILE A 10 3.70 19.05 -18.46
CA ILE A 10 4.44 18.90 -17.18
C ILE A 10 4.58 17.43 -16.78
N VAL A 11 3.55 16.62 -16.99
CA VAL A 11 3.55 15.19 -16.66
C VAL A 11 4.40 14.40 -17.66
N ALA A 12 4.37 14.77 -18.94
CA ALA A 12 5.21 14.17 -19.98
C ALA A 12 6.72 14.36 -19.70
N ASN A 13 7.12 15.53 -19.19
CA ASN A 13 8.51 15.79 -18.79
C ASN A 13 8.93 15.00 -17.56
N ALA A 14 8.04 14.80 -16.59
CA ALA A 14 8.34 13.98 -15.41
C ALA A 14 8.53 12.50 -15.78
N PHE A 15 7.67 11.95 -16.65
CA PHE A 15 7.80 10.57 -17.13
C PHE A 15 9.06 10.35 -17.98
N SER A 16 9.43 11.29 -18.83
CA SER A 16 10.66 11.19 -19.63
C SER A 16 11.92 11.31 -18.77
N LEU A 17 11.91 12.15 -17.74
CA LEU A 17 12.99 12.24 -16.76
C LEU A 17 13.12 10.96 -15.92
N ILE A 18 12.01 10.38 -15.49
CA ILE A 18 12.00 9.10 -14.78
C ILE A 18 12.54 8.00 -15.69
N ALA A 19 12.07 7.91 -16.92
CA ALA A 19 12.55 6.93 -17.89
C ALA A 19 14.06 7.08 -18.16
N TRP A 20 14.54 8.30 -18.39
CA TRP A 20 15.98 8.56 -18.57
C TRP A 20 16.80 8.20 -17.33
N PHE A 21 16.33 8.52 -16.14
CA PHE A 21 17.00 8.18 -14.87
C PHE A 21 17.05 6.66 -14.63
N THR A 22 16.00 5.93 -15.02
CA THR A 22 15.91 4.49 -14.84
C THR A 22 16.79 3.70 -15.80
N GLU A 23 17.05 4.23 -17.01
CA GLU A 23 17.98 3.64 -17.98
C GLU A 23 19.44 3.69 -17.50
N GLN A 24 19.81 4.71 -16.73
CA GLN A 24 21.18 4.90 -16.21
C GLN A 24 21.48 4.03 -14.98
N CYS A 25 20.47 3.44 -14.36
CA CYS A 25 20.60 2.75 -13.09
C CYS A 25 20.35 1.25 -13.26
N GLY A 26 21.39 0.44 -13.02
CA GLY A 26 21.27 -1.00 -13.13
C GLY A 26 22.10 -1.78 -12.12
N ILE A 27 21.69 -3.01 -11.85
CA ILE A 27 22.47 -4.03 -11.12
C ILE A 27 22.38 -5.34 -11.88
N GLY A 28 23.52 -5.99 -12.10
CA GLY A 28 23.58 -7.32 -12.72
C GLY A 28 22.98 -7.37 -14.13
N GLY A 29 23.18 -6.33 -14.96
CA GLY A 29 22.65 -6.24 -16.32
C GLY A 29 21.17 -5.93 -16.43
N ARG A 30 20.49 -5.61 -15.33
CA ARG A 30 19.09 -5.15 -15.30
C ARG A 30 19.03 -3.65 -15.04
N SER A 31 18.28 -2.92 -15.84
CA SER A 31 18.04 -1.48 -15.72
C SER A 31 16.53 -1.20 -15.58
N GLY A 32 16.16 0.07 -15.45
CA GLY A 32 14.75 0.45 -15.41
C GLY A 32 14.14 0.48 -13.99
N PHE A 33 14.94 0.53 -12.93
CA PHE A 33 14.44 0.67 -11.57
C PHE A 33 14.00 2.11 -11.30
N ILE A 34 12.75 2.30 -10.87
CA ILE A 34 12.17 3.61 -10.57
C ILE A 34 12.75 4.20 -9.28
N PHE A 35 12.98 3.33 -8.26
CA PHE A 35 13.46 3.77 -6.96
C PHE A 35 14.95 3.48 -6.81
N ASN A 36 15.76 4.54 -6.77
CA ASN A 36 17.20 4.46 -6.69
C ASN A 36 17.74 5.29 -5.52
N THR A 37 18.90 4.87 -5.00
CA THR A 37 19.67 5.66 -4.05
C THR A 37 20.30 6.87 -4.75
N LYS A 38 20.80 7.83 -3.98
CA LYS A 38 21.57 8.98 -4.51
C LYS A 38 22.81 8.60 -5.35
N HIS A 39 23.23 7.35 -5.26
CA HIS A 39 24.36 6.80 -6.03
C HIS A 39 23.93 5.96 -7.24
N GLY A 40 22.66 6.04 -7.67
CA GLY A 40 22.14 5.32 -8.83
C GLY A 40 21.96 3.82 -8.62
N ARG A 41 21.97 3.31 -7.39
CA ARG A 41 21.71 1.89 -7.09
C ARG A 41 20.25 1.69 -6.73
N PRO A 42 19.59 0.62 -7.18
CA PRO A 42 18.22 0.30 -6.75
C PRO A 42 18.10 0.20 -5.23
N ILE A 43 16.99 0.70 -4.72
CA ILE A 43 16.70 0.60 -3.28
C ILE A 43 16.31 -0.84 -2.97
N MET A 44 17.08 -1.48 -2.10
CA MET A 44 16.80 -2.83 -1.64
C MET A 44 15.66 -2.86 -0.61
N PRO A 45 14.91 -3.98 -0.48
CA PRO A 45 13.80 -4.10 0.48
C PRO A 45 14.18 -3.76 1.92
N ALA A 46 15.38 -4.11 2.34
CA ALA A 46 15.92 -3.76 3.66
C ALA A 46 16.01 -2.23 3.87
N GLY A 47 16.41 -1.50 2.82
CA GLY A 47 16.47 -0.03 2.85
C GLY A 47 15.09 0.59 2.99
N VAL A 48 14.10 0.07 2.25
CA VAL A 48 12.70 0.50 2.38
C VAL A 48 12.17 0.26 3.79
N ASN A 49 12.39 -0.92 4.35
CA ASN A 49 11.94 -1.27 5.68
C ASN A 49 12.61 -0.40 6.77
N SER A 50 13.91 -0.10 6.62
CA SER A 50 14.62 0.82 7.53
C SER A 50 14.02 2.23 7.47
N PHE A 51 13.69 2.71 6.27
CA PHE A 51 13.04 4.00 6.08
C PHE A 51 11.65 4.05 6.74
N LEU A 52 10.82 3.03 6.51
CA LEU A 52 9.50 2.92 7.14
C LEU A 52 9.60 2.88 8.68
N LYS A 53 10.53 2.09 9.21
CA LYS A 53 10.79 2.03 10.66
C LYS A 53 11.17 3.40 11.22
N ASN A 54 12.00 4.17 10.52
CA ASN A 54 12.38 5.51 10.95
C ASN A 54 11.19 6.48 10.95
N ILE A 55 10.28 6.38 9.96
CA ILE A 55 9.04 7.19 9.93
C ILE A 55 8.19 6.88 11.16
N VAL A 56 7.90 5.59 11.42
CA VAL A 56 7.09 5.17 12.57
C VAL A 56 7.72 5.61 13.88
N ASN A 57 9.02 5.39 14.06
CA ASN A 57 9.72 5.81 15.28
C ASN A 57 9.69 7.32 15.49
N THR A 58 9.85 8.10 14.40
CA THR A 58 9.81 9.56 14.46
C THR A 58 8.42 10.07 14.81
N TYR A 59 7.38 9.46 14.23
CA TYR A 59 5.99 9.76 14.55
C TYR A 59 5.70 9.44 16.03
N ASN A 60 5.97 8.22 16.45
CA ASN A 60 5.69 7.77 17.81
C ASN A 60 6.40 8.63 18.87
N LYS A 61 7.65 9.02 18.59
CA LYS A 61 8.39 9.92 19.49
C LYS A 61 7.75 11.31 19.59
N LYS A 62 7.24 11.85 18.47
CA LYS A 62 6.53 13.15 18.48
C LYS A 62 5.19 13.02 19.17
N GLU A 63 4.44 11.98 18.85
CA GLU A 63 3.13 11.71 19.41
C GLU A 63 3.19 11.52 20.94
N SER A 64 4.16 10.76 21.43
CA SER A 64 4.35 10.58 22.88
C SER A 64 4.59 11.90 23.61
N LYS A 65 5.35 12.82 23.02
CA LYS A 65 5.58 14.14 23.61
C LYS A 65 4.32 15.01 23.62
N LEU A 66 3.59 15.03 22.49
CA LEU A 66 2.35 15.79 22.39
C LEU A 66 1.29 15.26 23.37
N ALA A 67 1.16 13.95 23.48
CA ALA A 67 0.24 13.31 24.39
C ALA A 67 0.57 13.64 25.87
N GLU A 68 1.87 13.70 26.22
CA GLU A 68 2.34 14.10 27.55
C GLU A 68 1.99 15.58 27.82
N GLU A 69 2.21 16.49 26.85
CA GLU A 69 1.85 17.91 26.95
C GLU A 69 0.32 18.13 27.06
N GLU A 70 -0.48 17.32 26.34
CA GLU A 70 -1.94 17.39 26.32
C GLU A 70 -2.60 16.54 27.42
N ASN A 71 -1.82 15.82 28.22
CA ASN A 71 -2.28 14.93 29.29
C ASN A 71 -3.31 13.88 28.80
N ARG A 72 -3.04 13.26 27.64
CA ARG A 72 -3.83 12.19 27.01
C ARG A 72 -2.98 10.95 26.73
N GLU A 73 -3.65 9.82 26.45
CA GLU A 73 -2.98 8.63 25.96
C GLU A 73 -2.41 8.85 24.54
N PRO A 74 -1.18 8.40 24.24
CA PRO A 74 -0.57 8.54 22.91
C PRO A 74 -1.17 7.57 21.89
N GLU A 75 -1.50 8.05 20.70
CA GLU A 75 -1.93 7.23 19.57
C GLU A 75 -0.71 6.72 18.78
N LEU A 76 -0.11 5.64 19.25
CA LEU A 76 1.10 5.09 18.65
C LEU A 76 0.81 4.30 17.37
N MET A 77 1.59 4.59 16.34
CA MET A 77 1.56 3.84 15.08
C MET A 77 2.24 2.49 15.25
N SER A 78 1.57 1.42 14.83
CA SER A 78 2.13 0.08 14.77
C SER A 78 3.29 -0.03 13.76
N PRO A 79 4.23 -0.98 13.94
CA PRO A 79 5.31 -1.20 12.98
C PRO A 79 4.78 -1.49 11.57
N ILE A 80 5.33 -0.81 10.57
CA ILE A 80 4.97 -0.97 9.16
C ILE A 80 6.17 -1.54 8.40
N SER A 81 5.90 -2.47 7.49
CA SER A 81 6.88 -3.04 6.56
C SER A 81 6.45 -2.85 5.11
N SER A 82 7.38 -2.99 4.18
CA SER A 82 7.06 -3.02 2.75
C SER A 82 6.07 -4.14 2.39
N HIS A 83 6.14 -5.26 3.11
CA HIS A 83 5.22 -6.37 2.94
C HIS A 83 3.79 -6.01 3.40
N THR A 84 3.67 -5.34 4.55
CA THR A 84 2.37 -4.82 5.04
C THR A 84 1.74 -3.86 4.03
N LEU A 85 2.53 -2.92 3.49
CA LEU A 85 2.04 -1.98 2.46
C LEU A 85 1.61 -2.70 1.18
N ARG A 86 2.38 -3.72 0.76
CA ARG A 86 2.03 -4.56 -0.39
C ARG A 86 0.70 -5.29 -0.17
N HIS A 87 0.50 -5.89 1.01
CA HIS A 87 -0.77 -6.52 1.36
C HIS A 87 -1.92 -5.54 1.34
N THR A 88 -1.76 -4.37 1.96
CA THR A 88 -2.78 -3.31 1.94
C THR A 88 -3.12 -2.90 0.50
N GLY A 89 -2.11 -2.71 -0.36
CA GLY A 89 -2.32 -2.39 -1.78
C GLY A 89 -3.11 -3.48 -2.50
N CYS A 90 -2.76 -4.75 -2.28
CA CYS A 90 -3.45 -5.90 -2.86
C CYS A 90 -4.92 -5.96 -2.40
N THR A 91 -5.17 -5.78 -1.09
CA THR A 91 -6.53 -5.73 -0.53
C THR A 91 -7.36 -4.59 -1.14
N ARG A 92 -6.79 -3.39 -1.24
CA ARG A 92 -7.48 -2.24 -1.86
C ARG A 92 -7.84 -2.47 -3.33
N LEU A 93 -6.98 -3.14 -4.10
CA LEU A 93 -7.30 -3.52 -5.48
C LEU A 93 -8.45 -4.53 -5.52
N GLY A 94 -8.48 -5.51 -4.62
CA GLY A 94 -9.56 -6.48 -4.51
C GLY A 94 -10.88 -5.85 -4.09
N GLU A 95 -10.89 -4.95 -3.09
CA GLU A 95 -12.07 -4.20 -2.64
C GLU A 95 -12.68 -3.35 -3.77
N ASN A 96 -11.86 -2.87 -4.70
CA ASN A 96 -12.30 -2.15 -5.90
C ASN A 96 -12.65 -3.09 -7.07
N ASN A 97 -12.82 -4.38 -6.85
CA ASN A 97 -13.19 -5.38 -7.84
C ASN A 97 -12.23 -5.44 -9.06
N VAL A 98 -10.96 -5.13 -8.87
CA VAL A 98 -9.95 -5.28 -9.93
C VAL A 98 -9.80 -6.75 -10.28
N ASN A 99 -9.82 -7.06 -11.58
CA ASN A 99 -9.68 -8.44 -12.05
C ASN A 99 -8.45 -9.12 -11.43
N PRO A 100 -8.58 -10.36 -10.85
CA PRO A 100 -7.47 -11.05 -10.18
C PRO A 100 -6.21 -11.23 -11.03
N LYS A 101 -6.36 -11.44 -12.35
CA LYS A 101 -5.21 -11.54 -13.25
C LYS A 101 -4.47 -10.20 -13.40
N VAL A 102 -5.21 -9.09 -13.47
CA VAL A 102 -4.62 -7.75 -13.50
C VAL A 102 -3.92 -7.46 -12.18
N MET A 103 -4.56 -7.81 -11.07
CA MET A 103 -3.98 -7.66 -9.72
C MET A 103 -2.70 -8.50 -9.57
N GLN A 104 -2.69 -9.75 -10.04
CA GLN A 104 -1.50 -10.60 -10.04
C GLN A 104 -0.36 -9.95 -10.82
N TYR A 105 -0.64 -9.41 -12.01
CA TYR A 105 0.34 -8.74 -12.86
C TYR A 105 0.91 -7.48 -12.20
N VAL A 106 0.03 -6.59 -11.72
CA VAL A 106 0.44 -5.32 -11.07
C VAL A 106 1.25 -5.58 -9.81
N MET A 107 0.84 -6.57 -9.01
CA MET A 107 1.55 -6.94 -7.79
C MET A 107 2.81 -7.77 -8.06
N GLY A 108 3.02 -8.26 -9.29
CA GLY A 108 4.17 -9.11 -9.64
C GLY A 108 4.18 -10.43 -8.86
N HIS A 109 3.02 -11.03 -8.60
CA HIS A 109 2.94 -12.33 -7.94
C HIS A 109 3.25 -13.44 -8.94
N SER A 110 4.30 -14.21 -8.70
CA SER A 110 4.67 -15.38 -9.51
C SER A 110 3.63 -16.50 -9.38
N ASP A 111 2.97 -16.60 -8.21
CA ASP A 111 1.92 -17.55 -7.92
C ASP A 111 0.55 -16.84 -7.86
N ALA A 112 -0.39 -17.31 -8.66
CA ALA A 112 -1.76 -16.81 -8.69
C ALA A 112 -2.51 -17.07 -7.38
N GLN A 113 -2.13 -18.14 -6.65
CA GLN A 113 -2.78 -18.51 -5.40
C GLN A 113 -2.69 -17.40 -4.34
N ILE A 114 -1.56 -16.68 -4.29
CA ILE A 114 -1.37 -15.55 -3.36
C ILE A 114 -2.43 -14.46 -3.62
N THR A 115 -2.67 -14.13 -4.88
CA THR A 115 -3.69 -13.15 -5.27
C THR A 115 -5.10 -13.67 -4.99
N MET A 116 -5.37 -14.94 -5.30
CA MET A 116 -6.68 -15.54 -5.08
C MET A 116 -7.04 -15.64 -3.60
N ASN A 117 -6.08 -15.92 -2.73
CA ASN A 117 -6.31 -15.95 -1.28
C ASN A 117 -6.78 -14.57 -0.75
N VAL A 118 -6.15 -13.48 -1.21
CA VAL A 118 -6.60 -12.13 -0.85
C VAL A 118 -7.99 -11.85 -1.38
N TYR A 119 -8.26 -12.22 -2.63
CA TYR A 119 -9.56 -12.02 -3.28
C TYR A 119 -10.69 -12.79 -2.58
N ASN A 120 -10.46 -14.06 -2.25
CA ASN A 120 -11.41 -14.89 -1.53
C ASN A 120 -11.71 -14.33 -0.14
N HIS A 121 -10.69 -13.89 0.59
CA HIS A 121 -10.87 -13.28 1.92
C HIS A 121 -11.75 -12.00 1.86
N ILE A 122 -11.59 -11.18 0.83
CA ILE A 122 -12.40 -9.97 0.62
C ILE A 122 -13.85 -10.36 0.28
N ALA A 123 -14.02 -11.35 -0.60
CA ALA A 123 -15.34 -11.86 -0.98
C ALA A 123 -16.09 -12.46 0.22
N GLU A 124 -15.41 -13.26 1.04
CA GLU A 124 -15.97 -13.81 2.28
C GLU A 124 -16.39 -12.71 3.25
N LYS A 125 -15.53 -11.71 3.47
CA LYS A 125 -15.83 -10.58 4.35
C LYS A 125 -17.05 -9.80 3.88
N SER A 126 -17.13 -9.46 2.59
CA SER A 126 -18.27 -8.73 2.02
C SER A 126 -19.55 -9.56 2.06
N HIS A 127 -19.46 -10.88 1.89
CA HIS A 127 -20.59 -11.79 2.04
C HIS A 127 -21.09 -11.83 3.48
N VAL A 128 -20.23 -11.96 4.46
CA VAL A 128 -20.57 -11.94 5.90
C VAL A 128 -21.21 -10.60 6.28
N GLU A 129 -20.63 -9.47 5.88
CA GLU A 129 -21.19 -8.14 6.14
C GLU A 129 -22.61 -7.98 5.55
N ASN A 130 -22.83 -8.51 4.32
CA ASN A 130 -24.11 -8.47 3.66
C ASN A 130 -25.14 -9.39 4.33
N GLU A 131 -24.74 -10.58 4.78
CA GLU A 131 -25.62 -11.49 5.54
C GLU A 131 -25.96 -10.91 6.92
N MET A 132 -25.00 -10.30 7.61
CA MET A 132 -25.22 -9.67 8.91
C MET A 132 -26.12 -8.44 8.80
N SER A 133 -26.05 -7.66 7.71
CA SER A 133 -26.96 -6.54 7.48
C SER A 133 -28.41 -6.96 7.25
N LYS A 134 -28.65 -8.20 6.78
CA LYS A 134 -29.99 -8.77 6.64
C LYS A 134 -30.60 -9.22 7.97
N MET A 135 -29.78 -9.46 8.97
CA MET A 135 -30.21 -9.81 10.31
C MET A 135 -30.60 -8.53 11.07
N ASN A 136 -31.71 -7.88 10.71
CA ASN A 136 -32.24 -6.68 11.40
C ASN A 136 -32.17 -6.83 12.92
N LEU A 137 -31.03 -6.59 13.51
CA LEU A 137 -30.90 -6.45 14.97
C LEU A 137 -31.55 -5.11 15.33
N PRO A 138 -32.57 -5.09 16.20
CA PRO A 138 -33.22 -3.83 16.60
C PRO A 138 -32.16 -2.95 17.28
N GLU A 139 -32.02 -1.72 16.81
CA GLU A 139 -31.05 -0.70 17.25
C GLU A 139 -31.27 -0.20 18.68
N THR A 140 -32.22 -0.74 19.43
CA THR A 140 -32.49 -0.27 20.77
C THR A 140 -32.55 -1.39 21.79
N VAL A 141 -31.47 -1.54 22.54
CA VAL A 141 -31.61 -1.98 23.93
C VAL A 141 -32.06 -0.74 24.69
N PRO A 142 -33.33 -0.68 25.22
CA PRO A 142 -33.72 0.44 26.06
C PRO A 142 -32.86 0.44 27.30
N ALA A 143 -32.22 1.57 27.61
CA ALA A 143 -31.50 1.76 28.84
C ALA A 143 -32.46 1.43 30.00
N ALA A 144 -32.12 0.41 30.77
CA ALA A 144 -32.82 0.07 31.97
C ALA A 144 -32.71 1.25 32.94
N VAL A 145 -33.86 1.76 33.34
CA VAL A 145 -34.04 2.76 34.41
C VAL A 145 -33.66 2.15 35.74
#